data_991951f1c2f0223dbd303761bffbbd26
#
_entry.id   991951f1c2f0223dbd303761bffbbd26
#
_cell.length_a   1.000
_cell.length_b   1.000
_cell.length_c   1.000
_cell.angle_alpha   90.00
_cell.angle_beta   90.00
_cell.angle_gamma   90.00
#
_symmetry.space_group_name_H-M   'P 1'
#
loop_
_entity.id
_entity.type
_entity.pdbx_description
1 polymer ?
#
loop_
_entity_poly.entity_id
_entity_poly.type
_entity_poly.pdbx_seq_one_letter_code
_entity_poly.pdbx_strand_id
1 'polypeptide(L)'
;YKQKGKMEKIILEDICKVRVKFSEIDSMKRVWHGSYITYFEDGRESFGRHFTGMGYEDIVRSGILAPIVDVHIKYYGPLSLNDVAVIKTRYVYKLGARLDYSYEVTRESDGKLCAKGTTTQLFIDENEQLLVEAPQYYLDWQRKYGVIE
;
A
#
# COMPACT_ATOMS: atom_id res chain seq x y z
N TYR A 1 23.97 23.71 -22.95
CA TYR A 1 22.58 23.59 -22.44
C TYR A 1 22.51 22.40 -21.48
N LYS A 2 22.47 22.69 -20.20
CA LYS A 2 22.30 21.62 -19.23
C LYS A 2 20.87 21.10 -19.38
N GLN A 3 20.72 19.94 -19.99
CA GLN A 3 19.53 19.17 -19.75
C GLN A 3 19.41 19.07 -18.22
N LYS A 4 18.36 19.69 -17.67
CA LYS A 4 17.97 19.39 -16.31
C LYS A 4 17.81 17.88 -16.28
N GLY A 5 18.73 17.19 -15.64
CA GLY A 5 18.65 15.76 -15.47
C GLY A 5 17.24 15.45 -15.02
N LYS A 6 16.58 14.49 -15.65
CA LYS A 6 15.34 13.94 -15.13
C LYS A 6 15.64 13.62 -13.68
N MET A 7 15.00 14.34 -12.74
CA MET A 7 15.04 13.95 -11.35
C MET A 7 14.62 12.49 -11.32
N GLU A 8 15.55 11.62 -10.95
CA GLU A 8 15.23 10.21 -10.79
C GLU A 8 14.07 10.13 -9.82
N LYS A 9 12.97 9.59 -10.31
CA LYS A 9 11.77 9.42 -9.51
C LYS A 9 12.11 8.44 -8.39
N ILE A 10 12.12 8.92 -7.16
CA ILE A 10 12.37 8.06 -6.00
C ILE A 10 11.21 7.09 -5.89
N ILE A 11 11.55 5.81 -5.92
CA ILE A 11 10.58 4.73 -5.79
C ILE A 11 10.73 4.12 -4.40
N LEU A 12 9.69 4.25 -3.59
CA LEU A 12 9.58 3.56 -2.32
C LEU A 12 8.74 2.30 -2.53
N GLU A 13 9.37 1.16 -2.34
CA GLU A 13 8.78 -0.14 -2.64
C GLU A 13 9.18 -1.15 -1.58
N ASP A 14 8.24 -1.99 -1.20
CA ASP A 14 8.45 -3.06 -0.23
C ASP A 14 7.83 -4.35 -0.74
N ILE A 15 8.44 -5.47 -0.38
CA ILE A 15 7.96 -6.80 -0.74
C ILE A 15 7.77 -7.60 0.54
N CYS A 16 6.57 -8.18 0.69
CA CYS A 16 6.31 -9.15 1.74
C CYS A 16 5.68 -10.41 1.17
N LYS A 17 5.75 -11.49 1.91
CA LYS A 17 5.22 -12.79 1.51
C LYS A 17 4.20 -13.26 2.52
N VAL A 18 3.07 -13.78 2.03
CA VAL A 18 1.99 -14.30 2.85
C VAL A 18 1.59 -15.67 2.31
N ARG A 19 1.57 -16.68 3.18
CA ARG A 19 1.03 -17.98 2.81
C ARG A 19 -0.49 -17.90 2.78
N VAL A 20 -1.10 -18.40 1.71
CA VAL A 20 -2.56 -18.52 1.58
C VAL A 20 -3.11 -19.46 2.67
N LYS A 21 -4.12 -18.99 3.40
CA LYS A 21 -4.75 -19.72 4.51
C LYS A 21 -6.03 -20.43 4.04
N PHE A 22 -6.35 -21.52 4.71
CA PHE A 22 -7.59 -22.24 4.44
C PHE A 22 -8.82 -21.36 4.56
N SER A 23 -8.84 -20.44 5.52
CA SER A 23 -9.96 -19.49 5.71
C SER A 23 -10.17 -18.51 4.55
N GLU A 24 -9.20 -18.40 3.66
CA GLU A 24 -9.25 -17.50 2.51
C GLU A 24 -9.76 -18.17 1.23
N ILE A 25 -9.95 -19.49 1.26
CA ILE A 25 -10.34 -20.29 0.09
C ILE A 25 -11.85 -20.32 -0.05
N ASP A 26 -12.33 -20.04 -1.26
CA ASP A 26 -13.75 -20.10 -1.61
C ASP A 26 -14.17 -21.49 -2.15
N SER A 27 -15.44 -21.63 -2.52
CA SER A 27 -15.98 -22.88 -3.06
C SER A 27 -15.37 -23.29 -4.41
N MET A 28 -14.68 -22.38 -5.09
CA MET A 28 -13.96 -22.65 -6.34
C MET A 28 -12.52 -23.10 -6.11
N LYS A 29 -12.15 -23.40 -4.85
CA LYS A 29 -10.82 -23.85 -4.43
C LYS A 29 -9.69 -22.83 -4.68
N ARG A 30 -10.03 -21.56 -4.68
CA ARG A 30 -9.08 -20.46 -4.85
C ARG A 30 -9.34 -19.37 -3.82
N VAL A 31 -8.37 -18.50 -3.62
CA VAL A 31 -8.52 -17.36 -2.72
C VAL A 31 -9.72 -16.52 -3.14
N TRP A 32 -10.61 -16.28 -2.17
CA TRP A 32 -11.77 -15.43 -2.39
C TRP A 32 -11.32 -14.02 -2.80
N HIS A 33 -12.02 -13.44 -3.78
CA HIS A 33 -11.63 -12.15 -4.34
C HIS A 33 -11.52 -11.03 -3.29
N GLY A 34 -12.33 -11.07 -2.23
CA GLY A 34 -12.26 -10.09 -1.14
C GLY A 34 -11.02 -10.20 -0.25
N SER A 35 -10.37 -11.36 -0.19
CA SER A 35 -9.17 -11.58 0.61
C SER A 35 -7.97 -10.79 0.11
N TYR A 36 -7.98 -10.36 -1.16
CA TYR A 36 -6.89 -9.55 -1.71
C TYR A 36 -6.80 -8.18 -1.04
N ILE A 37 -7.90 -7.66 -0.51
CA ILE A 37 -7.87 -6.43 0.27
C ILE A 37 -7.03 -6.62 1.53
N THR A 38 -7.16 -7.78 2.19
CA THR A 38 -6.32 -8.14 3.35
C THR A 38 -4.84 -8.24 2.95
N TYR A 39 -4.53 -8.80 1.79
CA TYR A 39 -3.15 -8.85 1.28
C TYR A 39 -2.58 -7.44 1.07
N PHE A 40 -3.39 -6.51 0.60
CA PHE A 40 -2.97 -5.12 0.48
C PHE A 40 -2.72 -4.48 1.85
N GLU A 41 -3.51 -4.82 2.86
CA GLU A 41 -3.28 -4.37 4.23
C GLU A 41 -1.98 -4.95 4.78
N ASP A 42 -1.72 -6.23 4.56
CA ASP A 42 -0.44 -6.87 4.91
C ASP A 42 0.73 -6.15 4.22
N GLY A 43 0.56 -5.80 2.96
CA GLY A 43 1.55 -5.05 2.18
C GLY A 43 1.82 -3.67 2.76
N ARG A 44 0.78 -2.93 3.13
CA ARG A 44 0.94 -1.61 3.74
C ARG A 44 1.59 -1.69 5.12
N GLU A 45 1.24 -2.69 5.92
CA GLU A 45 1.86 -2.90 7.23
C GLU A 45 3.36 -3.17 7.08
N SER A 46 3.73 -4.05 6.18
CA SER A 46 5.14 -4.35 5.88
C SER A 46 5.88 -3.11 5.36
N PHE A 47 5.25 -2.38 4.45
CA PHE A 47 5.79 -1.12 3.92
C PHE A 47 6.04 -0.11 5.06
N GLY A 48 5.09 0.04 5.98
CA GLY A 48 5.21 0.96 7.10
C GLY A 48 6.33 0.59 8.09
N ARG A 49 6.66 -0.69 8.21
CA ARG A 49 7.81 -1.14 9.01
C ARG A 49 9.13 -0.88 8.29
N HIS A 50 9.14 -0.97 6.99
CA HIS A 50 10.33 -0.71 6.18
C HIS A 50 10.62 0.79 6.11
N PHE A 51 9.61 1.60 5.82
CA PHE A 51 9.71 3.05 5.72
C PHE A 51 9.04 3.70 6.94
N THR A 52 9.72 3.64 8.07
CA THR A 52 9.19 4.05 9.38
C THR A 52 8.76 5.51 9.44
N GLY A 53 7.74 5.80 10.25
CA GLY A 53 7.17 7.13 10.47
C GLY A 53 5.72 7.28 10.00
N MET A 54 5.21 6.33 9.23
CA MET A 54 3.83 6.30 8.73
C MET A 54 3.11 5.00 9.07
N GLY A 55 3.58 4.26 10.08
CA GLY A 55 2.90 3.07 10.56
C GLY A 55 1.64 3.43 11.35
N TYR A 56 0.82 2.42 11.62
CA TYR A 56 -0.43 2.59 12.35
C TYR A 56 -0.25 3.33 13.68
N GLU A 57 0.79 2.99 14.43
CA GLU A 57 1.07 3.65 15.73
C GLU A 57 1.40 5.13 15.57
N ASP A 58 2.15 5.49 14.54
CA ASP A 58 2.49 6.88 14.25
C ASP A 58 1.24 7.69 13.91
N ILE A 59 0.36 7.11 13.10
CA ILE A 59 -0.91 7.73 12.70
C ILE A 59 -1.79 7.95 13.94
N VAL A 60 -1.97 6.90 14.76
CA VAL A 60 -2.80 6.98 15.97
C VAL A 60 -2.24 8.01 16.97
N ARG A 61 -0.92 8.02 17.15
CA ARG A 61 -0.26 8.96 18.07
C ARG A 61 -0.44 10.42 17.65
N SER A 62 -0.55 10.69 16.37
CA SER A 62 -0.75 12.06 15.85
C SER A 62 -2.17 12.59 16.09
N GLY A 63 -3.14 11.73 16.38
CA GLY A 63 -4.56 12.06 16.46
C GLY A 63 -5.23 12.25 15.10
N ILE A 64 -4.50 12.03 14.01
CA ILE A 64 -5.00 12.15 12.64
C ILE A 64 -5.07 10.75 12.05
N LEU A 65 -6.25 10.35 11.60
CA LEU A 65 -6.51 9.05 11.00
C LEU A 65 -6.45 9.14 9.48
N ALA A 66 -6.19 8.01 8.84
CA ALA A 66 -6.08 7.92 7.38
C ALA A 66 -6.93 6.75 6.85
N PRO A 67 -8.27 6.88 6.86
CA PRO A 67 -9.14 5.83 6.36
C PRO A 67 -8.98 5.61 4.86
N ILE A 68 -9.21 4.37 4.44
CA ILE A 68 -9.32 4.01 3.03
C ILE A 68 -10.62 4.61 2.47
N VAL A 69 -10.52 5.32 1.36
CA VAL A 69 -11.67 5.91 0.67
C VAL A 69 -11.88 5.33 -0.73
N ASP A 70 -10.88 4.67 -1.28
CA ASP A 70 -10.96 4.06 -2.60
C ASP A 70 -10.10 2.81 -2.66
N VAL A 71 -10.64 1.74 -3.23
CA VAL A 71 -9.93 0.47 -3.48
C VAL A 71 -10.27 0.02 -4.88
N HIS A 72 -9.24 -0.27 -5.67
CA HIS A 72 -9.40 -0.84 -6.99
C HIS A 72 -8.55 -2.10 -7.10
N ILE A 73 -9.16 -3.19 -7.60
CA ILE A 73 -8.46 -4.46 -7.79
C ILE A 73 -8.81 -5.04 -9.16
N LYS A 74 -7.79 -5.52 -9.84
CA LYS A 74 -7.95 -6.31 -11.07
C LYS A 74 -7.28 -7.66 -10.89
N TYR A 75 -8.01 -8.73 -11.24
CA TYR A 75 -7.58 -10.11 -11.05
C TYR A 75 -7.08 -10.69 -12.37
N TYR A 76 -5.96 -11.41 -12.31
CA TYR A 76 -5.31 -11.98 -13.50
C TYR A 76 -5.16 -13.51 -13.42
N GLY A 77 -5.13 -14.05 -12.22
CA GLY A 77 -4.98 -15.48 -12.01
C GLY A 77 -5.23 -15.89 -10.56
N PRO A 78 -5.48 -17.17 -10.31
CA PRO A 78 -5.85 -17.65 -8.99
C PRO A 78 -4.63 -17.90 -8.10
N LEU A 79 -4.87 -17.79 -6.80
CA LEU A 79 -4.03 -18.34 -5.74
C LEU A 79 -4.80 -19.49 -5.09
N SER A 80 -4.10 -20.56 -4.76
CA SER A 80 -4.67 -21.77 -4.16
C SER A 80 -4.11 -21.99 -2.76
N LEU A 81 -4.70 -22.92 -2.02
CA LEU A 81 -4.26 -23.26 -0.68
C LEU A 81 -2.76 -23.60 -0.67
N ASN A 82 -2.05 -23.06 0.32
CA ASN A 82 -0.61 -23.22 0.52
C ASN A 82 0.29 -22.51 -0.52
N ASP A 83 -0.27 -21.85 -1.53
CA ASP A 83 0.53 -20.92 -2.33
C ASP A 83 1.08 -19.80 -1.44
N VAL A 84 2.20 -19.25 -1.83
CA VAL A 84 2.74 -18.04 -1.19
C VAL A 84 2.48 -16.86 -2.12
N ALA A 85 1.74 -15.89 -1.60
CA ALA A 85 1.51 -14.62 -2.28
C ALA A 85 2.69 -13.69 -1.99
N VAL A 86 3.30 -13.17 -3.04
CA VAL A 86 4.34 -12.15 -2.94
C VAL A 86 3.67 -10.81 -3.23
N ILE A 87 3.64 -9.94 -2.22
CA ILE A 87 2.95 -8.66 -2.28
C ILE A 87 3.99 -7.56 -2.42
N LYS A 88 3.98 -6.89 -3.56
CA LYS A 88 4.81 -5.72 -3.81
C LYS A 88 3.96 -4.49 -3.60
N THR A 89 4.34 -3.67 -2.62
CA THR A 89 3.65 -2.43 -2.28
C THR A 89 4.53 -1.26 -2.65
N ARG A 90 3.98 -0.34 -3.43
CA ARG A 90 4.69 0.86 -3.88
C ARG A 90 3.92 2.10 -3.44
N TYR A 91 4.64 3.02 -2.81
CA TYR A 91 4.09 4.34 -2.53
C TYR A 91 3.96 5.14 -3.82
N VAL A 92 2.81 5.77 -4.02
CA VAL A 92 2.55 6.63 -5.18
C VAL A 92 2.37 8.05 -4.70
N TYR A 93 3.34 8.91 -4.98
CA TYR A 93 3.24 10.31 -4.58
C TYR A 93 2.15 11.03 -5.36
N LYS A 94 1.27 11.70 -4.62
CA LYS A 94 0.31 12.66 -5.17
C LYS A 94 0.27 13.86 -4.25
N LEU A 95 0.14 15.04 -4.82
CA LEU A 95 0.11 16.28 -4.05
C LEU A 95 -1.14 16.33 -3.17
N GLY A 96 -0.97 16.80 -1.94
CA GLY A 96 -2.05 17.08 -1.02
C GLY A 96 -2.15 16.11 0.15
N ALA A 97 -3.28 16.19 0.85
CA ALA A 97 -3.58 15.39 2.04
C ALA A 97 -4.12 14.03 1.65
N ARG A 98 -3.27 13.22 1.01
CA ARG A 98 -3.65 11.90 0.54
C ARG A 98 -2.47 10.94 0.57
N LEU A 99 -2.79 9.66 0.73
CA LEU A 99 -1.83 8.58 0.80
C LEU A 99 -2.26 7.50 -0.18
N ASP A 100 -1.48 7.32 -1.25
CA ASP A 100 -1.78 6.39 -2.33
C ASP A 100 -0.74 5.29 -2.40
N TYR A 101 -1.22 4.05 -2.59
CA TYR A 101 -0.36 2.89 -2.82
C TYR A 101 -0.82 2.12 -4.04
N SER A 102 0.14 1.49 -4.71
CA SER A 102 -0.13 0.47 -5.72
C SER A 102 0.42 -0.88 -5.25
N TYR A 103 -0.24 -1.94 -5.70
CA TYR A 103 0.09 -3.31 -5.28
C TYR A 103 0.16 -4.24 -6.46
N GLU A 104 1.10 -5.17 -6.40
CA GLU A 104 1.12 -6.34 -7.27
C GLU A 104 1.19 -7.58 -6.38
N VAL A 105 0.33 -8.55 -6.67
CA VAL A 105 0.34 -9.85 -5.99
C VAL A 105 0.73 -10.90 -7.02
N THR A 106 1.85 -11.57 -6.77
CA THR A 106 2.34 -12.64 -7.63
C THR A 106 2.40 -13.95 -6.85
N ARG A 107 2.34 -15.06 -7.55
CA ARG A 107 2.51 -16.39 -6.98
C ARG A 107 4.01 -16.70 -6.91
N GLU A 108 4.51 -17.03 -5.73
CA GLU A 108 5.95 -17.28 -5.55
C GLU A 108 6.46 -18.43 -6.42
N SER A 109 5.69 -19.50 -6.55
CA SER A 109 6.14 -20.74 -7.21
C SER A 109 6.51 -20.57 -8.68
N ASP A 110 5.82 -19.67 -9.40
CA ASP A 110 6.01 -19.45 -10.84
C ASP A 110 6.14 -17.99 -11.24
N GLY A 111 6.04 -17.07 -10.29
CA GLY A 111 6.11 -15.64 -10.56
C GLY A 111 4.91 -15.05 -11.31
N LYS A 112 3.83 -15.83 -11.47
CA LYS A 112 2.64 -15.37 -12.18
C LYS A 112 1.94 -14.25 -11.44
N LEU A 113 1.59 -13.19 -12.18
CA LEU A 113 0.78 -12.09 -11.66
C LEU A 113 -0.64 -12.60 -11.39
N CYS A 114 -1.11 -12.43 -10.15
CA CYS A 114 -2.45 -12.84 -9.73
C CYS A 114 -3.41 -11.66 -9.60
N ALA A 115 -2.93 -10.52 -9.13
CA ALA A 115 -3.75 -9.32 -9.01
C ALA A 115 -2.88 -8.06 -9.01
N LYS A 116 -3.49 -6.96 -9.42
CA LYS A 116 -2.98 -5.59 -9.24
C LYS A 116 -4.05 -4.74 -8.59
N GLY A 117 -3.63 -3.77 -7.82
CA GLY A 117 -4.59 -2.87 -7.22
C GLY A 117 -3.98 -1.57 -6.76
N THR A 118 -4.87 -0.69 -6.35
CA THR A 118 -4.52 0.61 -5.77
C THR A 118 -5.42 0.87 -4.58
N THR A 119 -4.90 1.61 -3.62
CA THR A 119 -5.70 2.16 -2.53
C THR A 119 -5.40 3.64 -2.36
N THR A 120 -6.41 4.39 -1.96
CA THR A 120 -6.27 5.78 -1.58
C THR A 120 -6.81 5.97 -0.17
N GLN A 121 -6.02 6.64 0.65
CA GLN A 121 -6.39 7.07 2.00
C GLN A 121 -6.41 8.60 2.01
N LEU A 122 -7.39 9.16 2.71
CA LEU A 122 -7.42 10.58 3.01
C LEU A 122 -7.24 10.75 4.52
N PHE A 123 -6.80 11.94 4.93
CA PHE A 123 -6.58 12.23 6.34
C PHE A 123 -7.79 12.93 6.94
N ILE A 124 -8.19 12.49 8.12
CA ILE A 124 -9.25 13.11 8.91
C ILE A 124 -8.73 13.46 10.31
N ASP A 125 -9.29 14.54 10.86
CA ASP A 125 -8.95 14.97 12.23
C ASP A 125 -9.86 14.28 13.27
N GLU A 126 -9.73 14.65 14.55
CA GLU A 126 -10.49 14.09 15.65
C GLU A 126 -12.01 14.34 15.53
N ASN A 127 -12.41 15.33 14.75
CA ASN A 127 -13.81 15.67 14.48
C ASN A 127 -14.32 15.04 13.18
N GLU A 128 -13.58 14.06 12.63
CA GLU A 128 -13.88 13.39 11.36
C GLU A 128 -13.96 14.34 10.15
N GLN A 129 -13.24 15.47 10.23
CA GLN A 129 -13.16 16.42 9.12
C GLN A 129 -11.95 16.11 8.25
N LEU A 130 -12.16 16.14 6.94
CA LEU A 130 -11.06 15.97 5.98
C LEU A 130 -10.04 17.10 6.14
N LEU A 131 -8.76 16.73 6.15
CA LEU A 131 -7.68 17.71 6.09
C LEU A 131 -7.54 18.23 4.67
N VAL A 132 -7.39 19.54 4.53
CA VAL A 132 -7.14 20.19 3.24
C VAL A 132 -5.66 20.09 2.88
N GLU A 133 -4.79 20.16 3.88
CA GLU A 133 -3.34 20.09 3.73
C GLU A 133 -2.79 18.82 4.36
N ALA A 134 -1.70 18.30 3.81
CA ALA A 134 -1.01 17.16 4.38
C ALA A 134 -0.56 17.46 5.82
N PRO A 135 -0.79 16.54 6.77
CA PRO A 135 -0.35 16.75 8.14
C PRO A 135 1.18 16.79 8.22
N GLN A 136 1.69 17.51 9.24
CA GLN A 136 3.13 17.75 9.37
C GLN A 136 3.94 16.45 9.44
N TYR A 137 3.45 15.42 10.16
CA TYR A 137 4.18 14.15 10.28
C TYR A 137 4.32 13.43 8.92
N TYR A 138 3.34 13.60 8.03
CA TYR A 138 3.40 13.05 6.67
C TYR A 138 4.41 13.82 5.81
N LEU A 139 4.42 15.15 5.89
CA LEU A 139 5.43 15.96 5.20
C LEU A 139 6.84 15.60 5.67
N ASP A 140 7.03 15.40 6.98
CA ASP A 140 8.31 15.00 7.57
C ASP A 140 8.75 13.63 7.04
N TRP A 141 7.83 12.68 6.96
CA TRP A 141 8.07 11.36 6.39
C TRP A 141 8.49 11.47 4.90
N GLN A 142 7.77 12.27 4.14
CA GLN A 142 8.09 12.49 2.71
C GLN A 142 9.49 13.08 2.53
N ARG A 143 9.88 14.03 3.38
CA ARG A 143 11.24 14.60 3.36
C ARG A 143 12.30 13.57 3.77
N LYS A 144 12.02 12.81 4.80
CA LYS A 144 12.92 11.77 5.30
C LYS A 144 13.32 10.78 4.20
N TYR A 145 12.39 10.42 3.35
CA TYR A 145 12.62 9.45 2.28
C TYR A 145 12.82 10.09 0.90
N GLY A 146 12.98 11.39 0.86
CA GLY A 146 13.32 12.11 -0.37
C GLY A 146 12.19 12.24 -1.38
N VAL A 147 10.95 12.04 -0.97
CA VAL A 147 9.77 12.17 -1.83
C VAL A 147 9.52 13.63 -2.18
N ILE A 148 9.79 14.50 -1.23
CA ILE A 148 9.75 15.97 -1.40
C ILE A 148 11.03 16.58 -0.82
N GLU A 149 11.31 17.83 -1.19
CA GLU A 149 12.46 18.58 -0.66
C GLU A 149 12.25 19.09 0.76
#